data_57314412e74724ef72bdc8382520ee04
#
_entry.id   57314412e74724ef72bdc8382520ee04
#
_cell.length_a   1.000
_cell.length_b   1.000
_cell.length_c   1.000
_cell.angle_alpha   90.00
_cell.angle_beta   90.00
_cell.angle_gamma   90.00
#
_symmetry.space_group_name_H-M   'P 1'
#
loop_
_entity.id
_entity.type
_entity.pdbx_description
1 polymer ?
#
loop_
_entity_poly.entity_id
_entity_poly.type
_entity_poly.pdbx_seq_one_letter_code
_entity_poly.pdbx_strand_id
1 'polypeptide(L)'
;MKYSFLKILISYTVILFVSCGDIDSIHEQYLQGEQVYAGKLDTLEIRPGYYRAQLEGQTQFLGNSNQIIIEYDDITDVYDIEQNNIENGIYKMILPNLDEKSYEFTITTQDEIGNLSVSQTVAGFAIGDVFVSDQDP
;
A
#
# COMPACT_ATOMS: atom_id res chain seq x y z
N MET A 1 30.88 -57.41 31.77
CA MET A 1 31.39 -56.43 30.81
C MET A 1 30.54 -56.26 29.52
N LYS A 2 30.01 -57.32 28.94
CA LYS A 2 29.20 -57.25 27.71
C LYS A 2 27.89 -56.42 27.84
N TYR A 3 27.25 -56.50 29.01
CA TYR A 3 25.96 -55.75 29.22
C TYR A 3 26.15 -54.31 29.59
N SER A 4 27.33 -53.90 30.04
CA SER A 4 27.64 -52.49 30.33
C SER A 4 27.81 -51.66 29.03
N PHE A 5 28.45 -52.27 28.03
CA PHE A 5 28.66 -51.67 26.73
C PHE A 5 27.34 -51.50 25.96
N LEU A 6 26.43 -52.50 26.07
CA LEU A 6 25.12 -52.46 25.45
C LEU A 6 24.25 -51.35 26.06
N LYS A 7 24.30 -51.15 27.39
CA LYS A 7 23.56 -50.05 28.06
C LYS A 7 24.04 -48.66 27.65
N ILE A 8 25.35 -48.49 27.47
CA ILE A 8 25.93 -47.23 27.01
C ILE A 8 25.53 -46.96 25.58
N LEU A 9 25.53 -47.99 24.71
CA LEU A 9 25.12 -47.85 23.31
C LEU A 9 23.65 -47.46 23.16
N ILE A 10 22.76 -48.10 23.95
CA ILE A 10 21.33 -47.79 23.97
C ILE A 10 21.08 -46.36 24.48
N SER A 11 21.81 -45.95 25.54
CA SER A 11 21.70 -44.59 26.07
C SER A 11 22.13 -43.52 25.06
N TYR A 12 23.16 -43.79 24.27
CA TYR A 12 23.65 -42.87 23.23
C TYR A 12 22.67 -42.80 22.05
N THR A 13 22.03 -43.92 21.69
CA THR A 13 21.02 -43.95 20.61
C THR A 13 19.76 -43.18 21.00
N VAL A 14 19.33 -43.23 22.27
CA VAL A 14 18.14 -42.48 22.75
C VAL A 14 18.37 -40.98 22.73
N ILE A 15 19.60 -40.51 22.99
CA ILE A 15 19.93 -39.07 22.97
C ILE A 15 19.88 -38.50 21.54
N LEU A 16 20.12 -39.30 20.50
CA LEU A 16 20.07 -38.88 19.11
C LEU A 16 18.63 -38.65 18.57
N PHE A 17 17.61 -39.20 19.25
CA PHE A 17 16.21 -39.05 18.87
C PHE A 17 15.51 -37.85 19.51
N VAL A 18 16.14 -37.14 20.46
CA VAL A 18 15.54 -36.00 21.16
C VAL A 18 15.93 -34.64 20.50
N SER A 19 16.76 -34.66 19.46
CA SER A 19 17.20 -33.45 18.76
C SER A 19 16.34 -33.09 17.51
N CYS A 20 15.06 -33.39 17.56
CA CYS A 20 14.10 -32.82 16.60
C CYS A 20 13.21 -31.83 17.34
N GLY A 21 13.80 -30.71 17.77
CA GLY A 21 13.06 -29.58 18.27
C GLY A 21 12.53 -28.78 17.09
N ASP A 22 11.27 -28.55 17.11
CA ASP A 22 10.37 -27.69 16.32
C ASP A 22 11.04 -26.71 15.35
N ILE A 23 11.36 -27.20 14.16
CA ILE A 23 11.63 -26.36 12.98
C ILE A 23 10.33 -25.62 12.58
N ASP A 24 9.18 -26.16 12.94
CA ASP A 24 7.88 -25.59 12.60
C ASP A 24 7.57 -24.27 13.33
N SER A 25 8.13 -24.05 14.53
CA SER A 25 7.90 -22.81 15.28
C SER A 25 8.56 -21.56 14.64
N ILE A 26 9.59 -21.76 13.82
CA ILE A 26 10.23 -20.67 13.07
C ILE A 26 9.40 -20.36 11.80
N HIS A 27 8.70 -21.37 11.27
CA HIS A 27 7.85 -21.18 10.08
C HIS A 27 6.51 -20.50 10.40
N GLU A 28 5.96 -20.66 11.60
CA GLU A 28 4.71 -19.98 11.97
C GLU A 28 4.84 -18.45 11.99
N GLN A 29 6.02 -17.90 12.25
CA GLN A 29 6.25 -16.46 12.12
C GLN A 29 6.31 -15.98 10.66
N TYR A 30 6.62 -16.86 9.71
CA TYR A 30 6.61 -16.57 8.27
C TYR A 30 5.28 -16.93 7.60
N LEU A 31 4.44 -17.73 8.25
CA LEU A 31 3.09 -18.09 7.82
C LEU A 31 2.00 -17.15 8.39
N GLN A 32 2.37 -15.99 8.92
CA GLN A 32 1.41 -14.89 9.06
C GLN A 32 1.01 -14.46 7.65
N GLY A 33 0.02 -15.14 7.14
CA GLY A 33 -0.68 -15.02 5.88
C GLY A 33 0.03 -14.18 4.81
N GLU A 34 0.29 -14.76 3.66
CA GLU A 34 0.73 -14.01 2.49
C GLU A 34 -0.10 -12.73 2.42
N GLN A 35 0.52 -11.57 2.68
CA GLN A 35 -0.19 -10.30 2.68
C GLN A 35 -0.53 -9.98 1.24
N VAL A 36 -1.77 -10.22 0.85
CA VAL A 36 -2.29 -9.90 -0.47
C VAL A 36 -2.51 -8.40 -0.53
N TYR A 37 -1.76 -7.73 -1.37
CA TYR A 37 -1.95 -6.31 -1.65
C TYR A 37 -2.90 -6.12 -2.83
N ALA A 38 -3.75 -5.10 -2.75
CA ALA A 38 -4.50 -4.63 -3.90
C ALA A 38 -3.56 -4.04 -4.97
N GLY A 39 -4.01 -3.96 -6.20
CA GLY A 39 -3.32 -3.23 -7.26
C GLY A 39 -3.28 -1.74 -6.94
N LYS A 40 -2.36 -1.00 -7.53
CA LYS A 40 -2.17 0.44 -7.29
C LYS A 40 -2.13 1.24 -8.59
N LEU A 41 -2.39 2.53 -8.48
CA LEU A 41 -2.03 3.48 -9.53
C LEU A 41 -0.51 3.64 -9.56
N ASP A 42 0.06 3.82 -10.74
CA ASP A 42 1.49 4.08 -10.93
C ASP A 42 1.69 5.50 -11.49
N THR A 43 2.90 6.02 -11.31
CA THR A 43 3.29 7.34 -11.83
C THR A 43 2.26 8.42 -11.46
N LEU A 44 2.07 8.63 -10.13
CA LEU A 44 1.12 9.63 -9.64
C LEU A 44 1.61 11.06 -9.91
N GLU A 45 0.72 11.90 -10.38
CA GLU A 45 0.94 13.34 -10.61
C GLU A 45 -0.25 14.13 -10.05
N ILE A 46 0.05 15.27 -9.39
CA ILE A 46 -0.96 16.24 -8.98
C ILE A 46 -0.81 17.50 -9.83
N ARG A 47 -1.85 17.82 -10.56
CA ARG A 47 -1.91 19.07 -11.36
C ARG A 47 -2.70 20.12 -10.61
N PRO A 48 -2.13 21.30 -10.39
CA PRO A 48 -2.81 22.37 -9.67
C PRO A 48 -3.96 22.95 -10.47
N GLY A 49 -4.97 23.40 -9.75
CA GLY A 49 -6.10 24.15 -10.30
C GLY A 49 -6.61 25.16 -9.28
N TYR A 50 -7.53 26.02 -9.70
CA TYR A 50 -8.09 27.08 -8.86
C TYR A 50 -9.01 26.49 -7.81
N TYR A 51 -8.58 26.53 -6.52
CA TYR A 51 -9.19 25.88 -5.35
C TYR A 51 -9.48 24.39 -5.54
N ARG A 52 -8.63 23.72 -6.29
CA ARG A 52 -8.73 22.28 -6.59
C ARG A 52 -7.39 21.74 -7.06
N ALA A 53 -7.28 20.42 -7.12
CA ALA A 53 -6.19 19.73 -7.78
C ALA A 53 -6.72 18.58 -8.62
N GLN A 54 -6.01 18.18 -9.65
CA GLN A 54 -6.31 16.99 -10.44
C GLN A 54 -5.26 15.91 -10.12
N LEU A 55 -5.72 14.77 -9.62
CA LEU A 55 -4.90 13.57 -9.49
C LEU A 55 -4.92 12.82 -10.82
N GLU A 56 -3.74 12.47 -11.31
CA GLU A 56 -3.53 11.56 -12.44
C GLU A 56 -2.66 10.38 -12.02
N GLY A 57 -2.94 9.18 -12.55
CA GLY A 57 -2.16 7.98 -12.29
C GLY A 57 -2.35 6.94 -13.37
N GLN A 58 -1.29 6.18 -13.68
CA GLN A 58 -1.35 5.10 -14.66
C GLN A 58 -2.04 3.87 -14.04
N THR A 59 -2.90 3.20 -14.84
CA THR A 59 -3.74 2.09 -14.37
C THR A 59 -3.14 0.71 -14.64
N GLN A 60 -1.90 0.61 -15.20
CA GLN A 60 -1.36 -0.68 -15.63
C GLN A 60 -1.19 -1.70 -14.48
N PHE A 61 -1.04 -1.23 -13.23
CA PHE A 61 -0.93 -2.07 -12.04
C PHE A 61 -2.13 -1.96 -11.10
N LEU A 62 -3.22 -1.36 -11.57
CA LEU A 62 -4.43 -1.15 -10.76
C LEU A 62 -5.16 -2.47 -10.44
N GLY A 63 -5.03 -3.48 -11.33
CA GLY A 63 -5.67 -4.78 -11.13
C GLY A 63 -7.19 -4.67 -10.99
N ASN A 64 -7.71 -5.26 -9.91
CA ASN A 64 -9.13 -5.25 -9.55
C ASN A 64 -9.47 -4.23 -8.45
N SER A 65 -8.61 -3.28 -8.18
CA SER A 65 -8.90 -2.18 -7.25
C SER A 65 -10.05 -1.33 -7.78
N ASN A 66 -11.02 -1.06 -6.94
CA ASN A 66 -12.24 -0.33 -7.28
C ASN A 66 -12.46 0.93 -6.44
N GLN A 67 -11.65 1.14 -5.41
CA GLN A 67 -11.69 2.35 -4.60
C GLN A 67 -10.31 2.98 -4.47
N ILE A 68 -10.28 4.29 -4.31
CA ILE A 68 -9.10 5.10 -4.01
C ILE A 68 -9.34 5.86 -2.71
N ILE A 69 -8.40 5.76 -1.80
CA ILE A 69 -8.37 6.44 -0.52
C ILE A 69 -7.30 7.52 -0.61
N ILE A 70 -7.68 8.75 -0.34
CA ILE A 70 -6.80 9.92 -0.42
C ILE A 70 -6.76 10.58 0.94
N GLU A 71 -5.57 10.66 1.52
CA GLU A 71 -5.34 11.31 2.80
C GLU A 71 -4.48 12.55 2.58
N TYR A 72 -4.89 13.66 3.16
CA TYR A 72 -4.18 14.94 3.15
C TYR A 72 -4.60 15.78 4.34
N ASP A 73 -3.67 16.51 4.93
CA ASP A 73 -3.87 17.14 6.24
C ASP A 73 -4.44 16.12 7.26
N ASP A 74 -5.59 16.40 7.86
CA ASP A 74 -6.33 15.47 8.75
C ASP A 74 -7.60 14.92 8.07
N ILE A 75 -7.66 14.95 6.74
CA ILE A 75 -8.82 14.53 5.93
C ILE A 75 -8.50 13.19 5.28
N THR A 76 -9.49 12.30 5.28
CA THR A 76 -9.48 11.04 4.53
C THR A 76 -10.72 10.99 3.65
N ASP A 77 -10.53 11.02 2.35
CA ASP A 77 -11.59 10.89 1.36
C ASP A 77 -11.50 9.55 0.64
N VAL A 78 -12.64 8.92 0.39
CA VAL A 78 -12.76 7.66 -0.34
C VAL A 78 -13.63 7.86 -1.57
N TYR A 79 -13.11 7.46 -2.73
CA TYR A 79 -13.80 7.57 -4.01
C TYR A 79 -13.84 6.23 -4.72
N ASP A 80 -14.90 5.94 -5.45
CA ASP A 80 -14.96 4.81 -6.35
C ASP A 80 -14.18 5.08 -7.64
N ILE A 81 -13.44 4.09 -8.11
CA ILE A 81 -12.71 4.18 -9.38
C ILE A 81 -13.68 3.86 -10.52
N GLU A 82 -14.17 4.89 -11.18
CA GLU A 82 -15.09 4.77 -12.30
C GLU A 82 -14.34 4.65 -13.63
N GLN A 83 -14.81 3.79 -14.53
CA GLN A 83 -14.21 3.58 -15.85
C GLN A 83 -14.23 4.83 -16.75
N ASN A 84 -15.21 5.71 -16.56
CA ASN A 84 -15.30 7.01 -17.26
C ASN A 84 -14.18 8.00 -16.86
N ASN A 85 -13.52 7.75 -15.70
CA ASN A 85 -12.36 8.51 -15.25
C ASN A 85 -11.03 7.95 -15.77
N ILE A 86 -11.08 6.88 -16.58
CA ILE A 86 -9.89 6.25 -17.17
C ILE A 86 -9.88 6.53 -18.67
N GLU A 87 -8.88 7.27 -19.12
CA GLU A 87 -8.65 7.60 -20.52
C GLU A 87 -7.23 7.20 -20.92
N ASN A 88 -7.10 6.38 -21.97
CA ASN A 88 -5.80 5.89 -22.46
C ASN A 88 -4.91 5.26 -21.39
N GLY A 89 -5.50 4.55 -20.42
CA GLY A 89 -4.78 3.92 -19.31
C GLY A 89 -4.34 4.90 -18.21
N ILE A 90 -4.86 6.11 -18.22
CA ILE A 90 -4.62 7.12 -17.17
C ILE A 90 -5.94 7.38 -16.44
N TYR A 91 -5.92 7.17 -15.15
CA TYR A 91 -7.00 7.58 -14.25
C TYR A 91 -6.86 9.06 -13.92
N LYS A 92 -7.97 9.80 -13.98
CA LYS A 92 -8.02 11.23 -13.67
C LYS A 92 -9.18 11.52 -12.74
N MET A 93 -8.94 12.27 -11.68
CA MET A 93 -10.00 12.77 -10.81
C MET A 93 -9.69 14.16 -10.29
N ILE A 94 -10.74 14.91 -9.97
CA ILE A 94 -10.63 16.25 -9.38
C ILE A 94 -10.81 16.14 -7.87
N LEU A 95 -9.89 16.74 -7.12
CA LEU A 95 -9.99 17.00 -5.69
C LEU A 95 -10.50 18.43 -5.51
N PRO A 96 -11.79 18.62 -5.18
CA PRO A 96 -12.38 19.94 -5.08
C PRO A 96 -12.16 20.59 -3.71
N ASN A 97 -12.44 21.88 -3.60
CA ASN A 97 -12.50 22.62 -2.33
C ASN A 97 -11.20 22.58 -1.53
N LEU A 98 -10.08 22.65 -2.20
CA LEU A 98 -8.76 22.78 -1.59
C LEU A 98 -8.44 24.24 -1.31
N ASP A 99 -7.87 24.53 -0.15
CA ASP A 99 -7.32 25.86 0.14
C ASP A 99 -6.06 26.13 -0.70
N GLU A 100 -5.76 27.42 -0.91
CA GLU A 100 -4.53 27.83 -1.60
C GLU A 100 -3.31 27.55 -0.74
N LYS A 101 -2.71 26.37 -0.93
CA LYS A 101 -1.47 25.95 -0.26
C LYS A 101 -0.87 24.71 -0.92
N SER A 102 0.29 24.31 -0.43
CA SER A 102 0.90 23.01 -0.76
C SER A 102 0.31 21.90 0.09
N TYR A 103 0.18 20.73 -0.49
CA TYR A 103 -0.33 19.51 0.12
C TYR A 103 0.64 18.35 -0.10
N GLU A 104 0.61 17.41 0.83
CA GLU A 104 1.16 16.07 0.65
C GLU A 104 -0.02 15.09 0.66
N PHE A 105 -0.27 14.45 -0.46
CA PHE A 105 -1.36 13.48 -0.62
C PHE A 105 -0.80 12.07 -0.45
N THR A 106 -1.41 11.29 0.43
CA THR A 106 -1.15 9.84 0.52
C THR A 106 -2.28 9.11 -0.19
N ILE A 107 -1.91 8.33 -1.20
CA ILE A 107 -2.83 7.62 -2.08
C ILE A 107 -2.72 6.14 -1.81
N THR A 108 -3.85 5.51 -1.50
CA THR A 108 -3.98 4.06 -1.30
C THR A 108 -5.17 3.58 -2.11
N THR A 109 -5.08 2.45 -2.78
CA THR A 109 -6.23 1.83 -3.45
C THR A 109 -6.71 0.62 -2.68
N GLN A 110 -7.96 0.26 -2.86
CA GLN A 110 -8.61 -0.87 -2.22
C GLN A 110 -9.35 -1.71 -3.25
N ASP A 111 -9.33 -3.04 -3.09
CA ASP A 111 -10.12 -3.97 -3.90
C ASP A 111 -11.47 -4.31 -3.23
N GLU A 112 -12.32 -5.06 -3.95
CA GLU A 112 -13.67 -5.42 -3.50
C GLU A 112 -13.71 -6.26 -2.22
N ILE A 113 -12.63 -6.97 -1.88
CA ILE A 113 -12.53 -7.79 -0.69
C ILE A 113 -11.83 -7.10 0.48
N GLY A 114 -11.44 -5.84 0.29
CA GLY A 114 -10.89 -4.98 1.33
C GLY A 114 -9.37 -5.00 1.46
N ASN A 115 -8.63 -5.63 0.54
CA ASN A 115 -7.19 -5.51 0.54
C ASN A 115 -6.77 -4.09 0.14
N LEU A 116 -5.73 -3.58 0.78
CA LEU A 116 -5.16 -2.28 0.49
C LEU A 116 -3.88 -2.41 -0.34
N SER A 117 -3.63 -1.46 -1.20
CA SER A 117 -2.33 -1.34 -1.87
C SER A 117 -1.27 -0.79 -0.93
N VAL A 118 -0.03 -0.82 -1.36
CA VAL A 118 1.02 -0.02 -0.73
C VAL A 118 0.68 1.45 -0.97
N SER A 119 0.66 2.25 0.10
CA SER A 119 0.41 3.68 0.03
C SER A 119 1.55 4.41 -0.70
N GLN A 120 1.19 5.43 -1.47
CA GLN A 120 2.13 6.27 -2.21
C GLN A 120 1.89 7.73 -1.83
N THR A 121 2.97 8.48 -1.63
CA THR A 121 2.89 9.89 -1.30
C THR A 121 3.28 10.73 -2.51
N VAL A 122 2.49 11.76 -2.81
CA VAL A 122 2.74 12.72 -3.90
C VAL A 122 2.47 14.13 -3.41
N ALA A 123 3.40 15.04 -3.69
CA ALA A 123 3.22 16.46 -3.39
C ALA A 123 2.41 17.15 -4.47
N GLY A 124 1.62 18.15 -4.08
CA GLY A 124 0.85 18.98 -4.99
C GLY A 124 0.51 20.31 -4.33
N PHE A 125 -0.17 21.18 -5.06
CA PHE A 125 -0.67 22.44 -4.52
C PHE A 125 -1.97 22.85 -5.23
N ALA A 126 -2.76 23.66 -4.55
CA ALA A 126 -3.92 24.33 -5.12
C ALA A 126 -3.64 25.83 -5.26
N ILE A 127 -4.10 26.41 -6.36
CA ILE A 127 -3.99 27.82 -6.68
C ILE A 127 -5.22 28.53 -6.13
N GLY A 128 -5.06 29.75 -5.69
CA GLY A 128 -6.15 30.62 -5.25
C GLY A 128 -5.92 32.07 -5.62
N ASP A 129 -6.60 32.96 -4.92
CA ASP A 129 -6.62 34.39 -5.24
C ASP A 129 -5.26 35.06 -5.05
N VAL A 130 -4.46 34.62 -4.09
CA VAL A 130 -3.15 35.22 -3.81
C VAL A 130 -2.19 34.94 -4.96
N PHE A 131 -2.16 33.70 -5.46
CA PHE A 131 -1.32 33.30 -6.58
C PHE A 131 -1.72 34.07 -7.87
N VAL A 132 -3.02 34.21 -8.12
CA VAL A 132 -3.52 34.91 -9.30
C VAL A 132 -3.21 36.41 -9.24
N SER A 133 -3.34 37.04 -8.07
CA SER A 133 -3.03 38.47 -7.88
C SER A 133 -1.54 38.83 -8.02
N ASP A 134 -0.67 37.85 -7.73
CA ASP A 134 0.79 38.01 -7.85
C ASP A 134 1.30 37.88 -9.30
N GLN A 135 0.44 37.41 -10.23
CA GLN A 135 0.73 37.24 -11.65
C GLN A 135 0.25 38.44 -12.50
N ASP A 136 -0.51 39.36 -11.91
CA ASP A 136 -1.00 40.57 -12.64
C ASP A 136 0.10 41.66 -12.61
N PRO A 137 0.63 42.11 -13.77
CA PRO A 137 1.74 43.05 -13.85
C PRO A 137 1.33 44.49 -13.48
#